data_08806044b957a02e766039ffe4714865
#
_entry.id   08806044b957a02e766039ffe4714865
#
_cell.length_a   1.000
_cell.length_b   1.000
_cell.length_c   1.000
_cell.angle_alpha   90.00
_cell.angle_beta   90.00
_cell.angle_gamma   90.00
#
_symmetry.space_group_name_H-M   'P 1'
#
loop_
_entity.id
_entity.type
_entity.pdbx_description
1 polymer ?
#
loop_
_entity_poly.entity_id
_entity_poly.type
_entity_poly.pdbx_seq_one_letter_code
_entity_poly.pdbx_strand_id
1 'polypeptide(L)'
;MTSMKPIFSPTRLLVFAFTWMLAAPFAQAQLDRVYDLQGDNVSGAVVERSKDGVKLEKAGAIKDFKAGEISKIMFEGDPASLTKARGFALDGQYDQALTELKKVKLNTIKRDVIKEEVAFYYAMCEAELALSGQGKIDDAARRLIEFAGANRDSWHFYEAGKLLGDLALASNNSEQALKYYKSLENAPAEATKIEARYLQGLVQLKLKQGPAAVADFDKILGLKSQTTQIVRLQTLSKAGKAVALAIQGNGEQANALTDTLIAELNPEDVEIAARIYNARGASCEALDDIEGAIMAYLHTHLMFSVQPDAHAEALKRLVELWPRVGKPERAAQARQELQSRYPGF
;
A
#
# COMPACT_ATOMS: atom_id res chain seq x y z
N MET A 1 -111.15 -5.39 13.90
CA MET A 1 -110.47 -6.59 13.34
C MET A 1 -109.61 -6.10 12.17
N THR A 2 -108.35 -5.79 12.41
CA THR A 2 -107.44 -5.25 11.40
C THR A 2 -106.10 -5.94 11.57
N SER A 3 -105.74 -6.72 10.56
CA SER A 3 -104.52 -7.51 10.45
C SER A 3 -103.37 -6.60 10.07
N MET A 4 -102.36 -6.58 10.89
CA MET A 4 -101.06 -5.96 10.56
C MET A 4 -100.13 -7.04 9.99
N LYS A 5 -99.62 -6.81 8.79
CA LYS A 5 -98.52 -7.57 8.16
C LYS A 5 -97.20 -6.97 8.58
N PRO A 6 -96.16 -7.76 8.89
CA PRO A 6 -94.78 -7.26 9.10
C PRO A 6 -94.08 -7.11 7.77
N ILE A 7 -93.37 -6.00 7.60
CA ILE A 7 -92.45 -5.70 6.50
C ILE A 7 -91.07 -6.17 6.90
N PHE A 8 -90.52 -7.23 6.22
CA PHE A 8 -89.14 -7.62 6.33
C PHE A 8 -88.28 -6.82 5.33
N SER A 9 -87.32 -6.07 5.85
CA SER A 9 -86.27 -5.40 5.11
C SER A 9 -85.03 -6.33 5.02
N PRO A 10 -84.41 -6.57 3.84
CA PRO A 10 -83.20 -7.37 3.74
C PRO A 10 -81.98 -6.52 4.07
N THR A 11 -81.38 -6.84 5.18
CA THR A 11 -80.07 -6.30 5.59
C THR A 11 -78.96 -6.78 4.64
N ARG A 12 -78.36 -5.84 3.89
CA ARG A 12 -77.15 -6.13 3.06
C ARG A 12 -75.95 -6.36 3.97
N LEU A 13 -75.43 -7.61 4.00
CA LEU A 13 -74.17 -7.93 4.60
C LEU A 13 -73.07 -7.41 3.67
N LEU A 14 -72.40 -6.36 4.09
CA LEU A 14 -71.11 -5.90 3.50
C LEU A 14 -69.97 -6.76 4.09
N VAL A 15 -69.50 -7.71 3.27
CA VAL A 15 -68.29 -8.47 3.57
C VAL A 15 -67.08 -7.57 3.29
N PHE A 16 -66.49 -7.00 4.34
CA PHE A 16 -65.18 -6.36 4.26
C PHE A 16 -64.07 -7.45 4.09
N ALA A 17 -63.63 -7.65 2.84
CA ALA A 17 -62.41 -8.41 2.57
C ALA A 17 -61.22 -7.58 3.04
N PHE A 18 -60.69 -7.87 4.23
CA PHE A 18 -59.42 -7.34 4.73
C PHE A 18 -58.29 -8.02 4.00
N THR A 19 -57.83 -7.43 2.89
CA THR A 19 -56.62 -7.84 2.20
C THR A 19 -55.42 -7.53 3.10
N TRP A 20 -54.91 -8.56 3.80
CA TRP A 20 -53.61 -8.53 4.42
C TRP A 20 -52.56 -8.42 3.31
N MET A 21 -52.12 -7.20 3.00
CA MET A 21 -50.87 -6.99 2.31
C MET A 21 -49.77 -7.49 3.25
N LEU A 22 -49.24 -8.67 2.98
CA LEU A 22 -47.99 -9.15 3.51
C LEU A 22 -46.90 -8.16 3.02
N ALA A 23 -46.61 -7.16 3.83
CA ALA A 23 -45.38 -6.39 3.71
C ALA A 23 -44.25 -7.39 3.97
N ALA A 24 -43.69 -8.00 2.92
CA ALA A 24 -42.44 -8.70 3.01
C ALA A 24 -41.45 -7.70 3.63
N PRO A 25 -40.75 -8.04 4.71
CA PRO A 25 -39.69 -7.19 5.17
C PRO A 25 -38.71 -7.04 3.99
N PHE A 26 -38.58 -5.82 3.49
CA PHE A 26 -37.43 -5.49 2.64
C PHE A 26 -36.22 -5.78 3.54
N ALA A 27 -35.67 -6.98 3.42
CA ALA A 27 -34.34 -7.23 3.90
C ALA A 27 -33.49 -6.14 3.23
N GLN A 28 -33.05 -5.16 4.00
CA GLN A 28 -32.06 -4.22 3.51
C GLN A 28 -30.87 -5.10 3.12
N ALA A 29 -30.74 -5.35 1.81
CA ALA A 29 -29.60 -6.05 1.28
C ALA A 29 -28.39 -5.26 1.77
N GLN A 30 -27.62 -5.89 2.63
CA GLN A 30 -26.38 -5.32 3.09
C GLN A 30 -25.48 -5.28 1.85
N LEU A 31 -25.12 -4.08 1.40
CA LEU A 31 -24.42 -3.88 0.13
C LEU A 31 -22.91 -3.90 0.35
N ASP A 32 -22.20 -4.38 -0.65
CA ASP A 32 -20.75 -4.21 -0.71
C ASP A 32 -20.43 -2.70 -0.79
N ARG A 33 -19.26 -2.28 -0.25
CA ARG A 33 -18.81 -0.88 -0.31
C ARG A 33 -17.37 -0.85 -0.80
N VAL A 34 -17.15 -0.15 -1.90
CA VAL A 34 -15.83 0.12 -2.45
C VAL A 34 -15.40 1.51 -1.99
N TYR A 35 -14.23 1.59 -1.36
CA TYR A 35 -13.60 2.84 -0.91
C TYR A 35 -12.43 3.16 -1.83
N ASP A 36 -12.36 4.40 -2.29
CA ASP A 36 -11.21 4.90 -3.04
C ASP A 36 -10.07 5.36 -2.12
N LEU A 37 -8.98 5.84 -2.72
CA LEU A 37 -7.80 6.31 -1.99
C LEU A 37 -8.05 7.61 -1.19
N GLN A 38 -9.12 8.36 -1.49
CA GLN A 38 -9.54 9.56 -0.78
C GLN A 38 -10.42 9.23 0.42
N GLY A 39 -10.88 7.98 0.53
CA GLY A 39 -11.79 7.52 1.57
C GLY A 39 -13.27 7.69 1.20
N ASP A 40 -13.55 8.21 0.00
CA ASP A 40 -14.91 8.23 -0.54
C ASP A 40 -15.37 6.82 -0.85
N ASN A 41 -16.68 6.56 -0.70
CA ASN A 41 -17.18 5.21 -0.93
C ASN A 41 -18.46 5.19 -1.78
N VAL A 42 -18.64 4.05 -2.46
CA VAL A 42 -19.86 3.74 -3.19
C VAL A 42 -20.37 2.39 -2.71
N SER A 43 -21.67 2.33 -2.36
CA SER A 43 -22.35 1.10 -1.96
C SER A 43 -23.13 0.54 -3.13
N GLY A 44 -23.05 -0.78 -3.34
CA GLY A 44 -23.72 -1.51 -4.40
C GLY A 44 -23.44 -3.01 -4.31
N ALA A 45 -23.69 -3.76 -5.36
CA ALA A 45 -23.29 -5.15 -5.46
C ALA A 45 -22.02 -5.26 -6.32
N VAL A 46 -20.97 -5.89 -5.81
CA VAL A 46 -19.80 -6.26 -6.63
C VAL A 46 -20.23 -7.39 -7.57
N VAL A 47 -20.34 -7.08 -8.85
CA VAL A 47 -20.84 -8.01 -9.89
C VAL A 47 -19.72 -8.64 -10.70
N GLU A 48 -18.57 -7.99 -10.78
CA GLU A 48 -17.38 -8.52 -11.46
C GLU A 48 -16.13 -8.08 -10.69
N ARG A 49 -15.15 -8.96 -10.61
CA ARG A 49 -13.83 -8.70 -10.03
C ARG A 49 -12.75 -9.37 -10.84
N SER A 50 -11.64 -8.71 -10.96
CA SER A 50 -10.44 -9.21 -11.61
C SER A 50 -9.20 -8.55 -11.00
N LYS A 51 -8.01 -8.98 -11.39
CA LYS A 51 -6.76 -8.30 -11.01
C LYS A 51 -6.74 -6.83 -11.44
N ASP A 52 -7.53 -6.47 -12.47
CA ASP A 52 -7.56 -5.11 -12.99
C ASP A 52 -8.53 -4.20 -12.22
N GLY A 53 -9.41 -4.77 -11.37
CA GLY A 53 -10.31 -4.02 -10.53
C GLY A 53 -11.65 -4.69 -10.30
N VAL A 54 -12.64 -3.89 -9.91
CA VAL A 54 -13.99 -4.37 -9.61
C VAL A 54 -15.05 -3.51 -10.30
N LYS A 55 -16.17 -4.17 -10.68
CA LYS A 55 -17.37 -3.50 -11.13
C LYS A 55 -18.45 -3.59 -10.07
N LEU A 56 -18.96 -2.43 -9.69
CA LEU A 56 -20.01 -2.28 -8.69
C LEU A 56 -21.30 -1.85 -9.37
N GLU A 57 -22.37 -2.64 -9.18
CA GLU A 57 -23.72 -2.26 -9.63
C GLU A 57 -24.45 -1.49 -8.52
N LYS A 58 -25.01 -0.35 -8.90
CA LYS A 58 -25.87 0.45 -8.04
C LYS A 58 -27.07 0.97 -8.84
N ALA A 59 -28.28 0.56 -8.47
CA ALA A 59 -29.54 1.00 -9.11
C ALA A 59 -29.53 0.82 -10.64
N GLY A 60 -28.96 -0.29 -11.13
CA GLY A 60 -28.89 -0.60 -12.57
C GLY A 60 -27.72 0.07 -13.32
N ALA A 61 -26.95 0.92 -12.67
CA ALA A 61 -25.73 1.52 -13.24
C ALA A 61 -24.48 0.78 -12.74
N ILE A 62 -23.54 0.54 -13.66
CA ILE A 62 -22.24 -0.09 -13.32
C ILE A 62 -21.19 1.00 -13.19
N LYS A 63 -20.45 0.96 -12.10
CA LYS A 63 -19.25 1.78 -11.87
C LYS A 63 -18.02 0.90 -11.82
N ASP A 64 -17.03 1.23 -12.63
CA ASP A 64 -15.73 0.56 -12.67
C ASP A 64 -14.76 1.24 -11.69
N PHE A 65 -14.00 0.41 -10.95
CA PHE A 65 -12.91 0.82 -10.07
C PHE A 65 -11.66 0.03 -10.46
N LYS A 66 -10.59 0.72 -10.82
CA LYS A 66 -9.30 0.07 -11.09
C LYS A 66 -8.61 -0.37 -9.80
N ALA A 67 -7.90 -1.49 -9.83
CA ALA A 67 -7.24 -2.06 -8.66
C ALA A 67 -6.37 -1.05 -7.90
N GLY A 68 -5.55 -0.25 -8.58
CA GLY A 68 -4.70 0.76 -7.93
C GLY A 68 -5.43 2.05 -7.48
N GLU A 69 -6.75 2.14 -7.64
CA GLU A 69 -7.59 3.26 -7.20
C GLU A 69 -8.46 2.87 -5.98
N ILE A 70 -8.42 1.60 -5.56
CA ILE A 70 -9.20 1.07 -4.44
C ILE A 70 -8.33 1.04 -3.18
N SER A 71 -8.81 1.64 -2.10
CA SER A 71 -8.21 1.55 -0.77
C SER A 71 -8.65 0.28 -0.04
N LYS A 72 -9.94 -0.03 -0.07
CA LYS A 72 -10.52 -1.24 0.54
C LYS A 72 -11.90 -1.53 -0.02
N ILE A 73 -12.31 -2.78 0.12
CA ILE A 73 -13.70 -3.20 -0.13
C ILE A 73 -14.26 -3.82 1.15
N MET A 74 -15.43 -3.37 1.56
CA MET A 74 -16.20 -3.99 2.63
C MET A 74 -17.28 -4.84 1.98
N PHE A 75 -17.17 -6.15 2.11
CA PHE A 75 -18.13 -7.08 1.52
C PHE A 75 -19.30 -7.36 2.47
N GLU A 76 -20.48 -7.57 1.88
CA GLU A 76 -21.59 -8.10 2.63
C GLU A 76 -21.22 -9.46 3.24
N GLY A 77 -21.43 -9.59 4.56
CA GLY A 77 -21.05 -10.79 5.30
C GLY A 77 -19.61 -10.81 5.82
N ASP A 78 -18.90 -9.69 5.71
CA ASP A 78 -17.58 -9.53 6.34
C ASP A 78 -17.69 -9.80 7.85
N PRO A 79 -16.87 -10.72 8.41
CA PRO A 79 -16.76 -10.86 9.86
C PRO A 79 -16.27 -9.56 10.51
N ALA A 80 -16.81 -9.22 11.67
CA ALA A 80 -16.39 -8.00 12.39
C ALA A 80 -14.88 -7.98 12.69
N SER A 81 -14.27 -9.14 12.90
CA SER A 81 -12.81 -9.28 13.08
C SER A 81 -12.03 -8.97 11.79
N LEU A 82 -12.52 -9.33 10.60
CA LEU A 82 -11.90 -8.93 9.33
C LEU A 82 -12.00 -7.41 9.12
N THR A 83 -13.17 -6.83 9.40
CA THR A 83 -13.36 -5.38 9.32
C THR A 83 -12.36 -4.61 10.20
N LYS A 84 -12.16 -5.06 11.45
CA LYS A 84 -11.17 -4.47 12.36
C LYS A 84 -9.73 -4.68 11.87
N ALA A 85 -9.41 -5.90 11.42
CA ALA A 85 -8.10 -6.22 10.90
C ALA A 85 -7.72 -5.36 9.70
N ARG A 86 -8.66 -5.16 8.77
CA ARG A 86 -8.49 -4.28 7.61
C ARG A 86 -8.21 -2.82 8.03
N GLY A 87 -8.91 -2.32 9.04
CA GLY A 87 -8.62 -1.00 9.62
C GLY A 87 -7.21 -0.92 10.19
N PHE A 88 -6.83 -1.85 11.07
CA PHE A 88 -5.49 -1.91 11.65
C PHE A 88 -4.39 -2.03 10.59
N ALA A 89 -4.61 -2.85 9.56
CA ALA A 89 -3.63 -3.03 8.48
C ALA A 89 -3.41 -1.73 7.68
N LEU A 90 -4.49 -1.00 7.35
CA LEU A 90 -4.40 0.29 6.66
C LEU A 90 -3.78 1.40 7.53
N ASP A 91 -3.88 1.29 8.85
CA ASP A 91 -3.25 2.20 9.82
C ASP A 91 -1.80 1.78 10.18
N GLY A 92 -1.23 0.78 9.50
CA GLY A 92 0.12 0.28 9.76
C GLY A 92 0.28 -0.54 11.05
N GLN A 93 -0.83 -0.91 11.69
CA GLN A 93 -0.84 -1.67 12.96
C GLN A 93 -0.91 -3.19 12.68
N TYR A 94 0.10 -3.70 12.01
CA TYR A 94 0.09 -5.06 11.43
C TYR A 94 -0.05 -6.19 12.46
N ASP A 95 0.57 -6.05 13.64
CA ASP A 95 0.43 -7.04 14.74
C ASP A 95 -1.01 -7.13 15.26
N GLN A 96 -1.69 -5.98 15.38
CA GLN A 96 -3.08 -5.91 15.80
C GLN A 96 -3.99 -6.48 14.71
N ALA A 97 -3.68 -6.20 13.43
CA ALA A 97 -4.38 -6.78 12.30
C ALA A 97 -4.30 -8.32 12.30
N LEU A 98 -3.10 -8.89 12.48
CA LEU A 98 -2.91 -10.34 12.57
C LEU A 98 -3.66 -10.94 13.77
N THR A 99 -3.70 -10.23 14.90
CA THR A 99 -4.45 -10.67 16.08
C THR A 99 -5.95 -10.76 15.79
N GLU A 100 -6.53 -9.82 15.07
CA GLU A 100 -7.93 -9.87 14.65
C GLU A 100 -8.17 -10.93 13.56
N LEU A 101 -7.27 -11.09 12.59
CA LEU A 101 -7.38 -12.11 11.53
C LEU A 101 -7.40 -13.52 12.11
N LYS A 102 -6.63 -13.82 13.16
CA LYS A 102 -6.64 -15.12 13.85
C LYS A 102 -8.00 -15.48 14.47
N LYS A 103 -8.88 -14.52 14.72
CA LYS A 103 -10.23 -14.75 15.25
C LYS A 103 -11.24 -15.10 14.15
N VAL A 104 -10.87 -14.93 12.87
CA VAL A 104 -11.76 -15.20 11.74
C VAL A 104 -11.94 -16.71 11.55
N LYS A 105 -13.17 -17.16 11.60
CA LYS A 105 -13.54 -18.57 11.37
C LYS A 105 -13.84 -18.79 9.89
N LEU A 106 -12.84 -19.21 9.10
CA LEU A 106 -12.98 -19.39 7.64
C LEU A 106 -14.11 -20.33 7.22
N ASN A 107 -14.41 -21.35 8.02
CA ASN A 107 -15.49 -22.31 7.75
C ASN A 107 -16.89 -21.70 7.87
N THR A 108 -17.04 -20.53 8.48
CA THR A 108 -18.33 -19.82 8.57
C THR A 108 -18.54 -18.84 7.42
N ILE A 109 -17.50 -18.55 6.64
CA ILE A 109 -17.54 -17.59 5.54
C ILE A 109 -18.12 -18.27 4.29
N LYS A 110 -19.21 -17.70 3.77
CA LYS A 110 -19.93 -18.24 2.61
C LYS A 110 -19.35 -17.74 1.28
N ARG A 111 -18.87 -16.48 1.23
CA ARG A 111 -18.36 -15.86 0.00
C ARG A 111 -16.84 -16.07 -0.10
N ASP A 112 -16.39 -16.66 -1.19
CA ASP A 112 -14.95 -16.94 -1.38
C ASP A 112 -14.12 -15.66 -1.47
N VAL A 113 -14.68 -14.56 -1.96
CA VAL A 113 -14.01 -13.26 -1.97
C VAL A 113 -13.62 -12.78 -0.57
N ILE A 114 -14.42 -13.07 0.46
CA ILE A 114 -14.09 -12.71 1.84
C ILE A 114 -12.94 -13.58 2.37
N LYS A 115 -12.88 -14.85 1.99
CA LYS A 115 -11.74 -15.75 2.32
C LYS A 115 -10.45 -15.24 1.66
N GLU A 116 -10.56 -14.76 0.42
CA GLU A 116 -9.47 -14.14 -0.33
C GLU A 116 -8.95 -12.89 0.37
N GLU A 117 -9.85 -12.00 0.85
CA GLU A 117 -9.48 -10.83 1.65
C GLU A 117 -8.72 -11.21 2.91
N VAL A 118 -9.21 -12.22 3.66
CA VAL A 118 -8.50 -12.74 4.85
C VAL A 118 -7.10 -13.21 4.49
N ALA A 119 -6.97 -13.98 3.41
CA ALA A 119 -5.67 -14.50 2.97
C ALA A 119 -4.72 -13.38 2.56
N PHE A 120 -5.23 -12.37 1.83
CA PHE A 120 -4.44 -11.21 1.42
C PHE A 120 -3.95 -10.40 2.62
N TYR A 121 -4.86 -9.94 3.50
CA TYR A 121 -4.46 -9.12 4.64
C TYR A 121 -3.52 -9.87 5.60
N TYR A 122 -3.66 -11.19 5.70
CA TYR A 122 -2.72 -12.01 6.46
C TYR A 122 -1.31 -11.96 5.83
N ALA A 123 -1.21 -12.19 4.52
CA ALA A 123 0.06 -12.18 3.78
C ALA A 123 0.69 -10.78 3.77
N MET A 124 -0.10 -9.74 3.57
CA MET A 124 0.33 -8.35 3.60
C MET A 124 0.91 -7.97 4.98
N CYS A 125 0.19 -8.25 6.08
CA CYS A 125 0.67 -7.90 7.41
C CYS A 125 1.97 -8.64 7.78
N GLU A 126 2.11 -9.92 7.41
CA GLU A 126 3.37 -10.64 7.61
C GLU A 126 4.52 -10.07 6.76
N ALA A 127 4.23 -9.61 5.53
CA ALA A 127 5.23 -8.98 4.67
C ALA A 127 5.71 -7.66 5.25
N GLU A 128 4.81 -6.80 5.69
CA GLU A 128 5.15 -5.50 6.28
C GLU A 128 5.92 -5.64 7.61
N LEU A 129 5.55 -6.60 8.45
CA LEU A 129 6.31 -6.94 9.65
C LEU A 129 7.71 -7.46 9.31
N ALA A 130 7.84 -8.31 8.29
CA ALA A 130 9.14 -8.80 7.85
C ALA A 130 10.03 -7.68 7.30
N LEU A 131 9.47 -6.74 6.52
CA LEU A 131 10.16 -5.55 6.01
C LEU A 131 10.62 -4.62 7.14
N SER A 132 9.85 -4.53 8.22
CA SER A 132 10.24 -3.76 9.43
C SER A 132 11.18 -4.50 10.39
N GLY A 133 11.64 -5.71 10.02
CA GLY A 133 12.55 -6.52 10.84
C GLY A 133 11.86 -7.33 11.95
N GLN A 134 10.52 -7.41 11.94
CA GLN A 134 9.73 -8.14 12.95
C GLN A 134 9.22 -9.50 12.46
N GLY A 135 9.80 -10.03 11.39
CA GLY A 135 9.40 -11.29 10.78
C GLY A 135 10.48 -11.91 9.92
N LYS A 136 10.19 -13.05 9.30
CA LYS A 136 11.08 -13.72 8.36
C LYS A 136 10.67 -13.42 6.93
N ILE A 137 11.57 -12.81 6.15
CA ILE A 137 11.33 -12.45 4.75
C ILE A 137 10.90 -13.65 3.91
N ASP A 138 11.56 -14.80 4.07
CA ASP A 138 11.28 -16.01 3.29
C ASP A 138 9.86 -16.57 3.58
N ASP A 139 9.41 -16.51 4.84
CA ASP A 139 8.08 -17.01 5.20
C ASP A 139 6.99 -16.07 4.66
N ALA A 140 7.20 -14.75 4.75
CA ALA A 140 6.31 -13.74 4.20
C ALA A 140 6.23 -13.83 2.67
N ALA A 141 7.37 -13.96 1.98
CA ALA A 141 7.43 -14.12 0.54
C ALA A 141 6.68 -15.38 0.07
N ARG A 142 6.87 -16.51 0.78
CA ARG A 142 6.16 -17.76 0.48
C ARG A 142 4.65 -17.58 0.57
N ARG A 143 4.15 -16.92 1.61
CA ARG A 143 2.72 -16.68 1.80
C ARG A 143 2.13 -15.77 0.72
N LEU A 144 2.84 -14.72 0.32
CA LEU A 144 2.41 -13.88 -0.80
C LEU A 144 2.40 -14.64 -2.14
N ILE A 145 3.39 -15.53 -2.37
CA ILE A 145 3.43 -16.38 -3.57
C ILE A 145 2.24 -17.35 -3.56
N GLU A 146 1.92 -17.97 -2.42
CA GLU A 146 0.75 -18.85 -2.26
C GLU A 146 -0.54 -18.07 -2.54
N PHE A 147 -0.66 -16.85 -1.97
CA PHE A 147 -1.81 -15.98 -2.23
C PHE A 147 -1.95 -15.64 -3.72
N ALA A 148 -0.89 -15.11 -4.35
CA ALA A 148 -0.92 -14.70 -5.75
C ALA A 148 -1.13 -15.89 -6.71
N GLY A 149 -0.62 -17.07 -6.36
CA GLY A 149 -0.81 -18.29 -7.12
C GLY A 149 -2.25 -18.83 -7.09
N ALA A 150 -2.90 -18.75 -5.92
CA ALA A 150 -4.28 -19.19 -5.71
C ALA A 150 -5.32 -18.16 -6.20
N ASN A 151 -4.97 -16.84 -6.21
CA ASN A 151 -5.91 -15.74 -6.44
C ASN A 151 -5.40 -14.82 -7.57
N ARG A 152 -5.14 -15.38 -8.76
CA ARG A 152 -4.58 -14.64 -9.91
C ARG A 152 -5.47 -13.52 -10.43
N ASP A 153 -6.77 -13.62 -10.18
CA ASP A 153 -7.77 -12.62 -10.55
C ASP A 153 -8.19 -11.74 -9.36
N SER A 154 -7.41 -11.72 -8.30
CA SER A 154 -7.63 -10.81 -7.17
C SER A 154 -7.28 -9.38 -7.54
N TRP A 155 -8.10 -8.41 -7.12
CA TRP A 155 -7.77 -7.00 -7.25
C TRP A 155 -6.54 -6.58 -6.42
N HIS A 156 -6.11 -7.42 -5.46
CA HIS A 156 -4.86 -7.29 -4.71
C HIS A 156 -3.64 -7.84 -5.44
N PHE A 157 -3.79 -8.40 -6.64
CA PHE A 157 -2.70 -9.09 -7.35
C PHE A 157 -1.46 -8.20 -7.54
N TYR A 158 -1.66 -6.96 -7.96
CA TYR A 158 -0.54 -6.02 -8.16
C TYR A 158 0.07 -5.55 -6.85
N GLU A 159 -0.74 -5.36 -5.81
CA GLU A 159 -0.26 -5.02 -4.47
C GLU A 159 0.60 -6.15 -3.87
N ALA A 160 0.16 -7.40 -4.01
CA ALA A 160 0.95 -8.57 -3.62
C ALA A 160 2.26 -8.65 -4.43
N GLY A 161 2.22 -8.32 -5.72
CA GLY A 161 3.41 -8.25 -6.58
C GLY A 161 4.40 -7.18 -6.12
N LYS A 162 3.92 -6.00 -5.69
CA LYS A 162 4.76 -4.95 -5.11
C LYS A 162 5.45 -5.43 -3.83
N LEU A 163 4.70 -5.99 -2.89
CA LEU A 163 5.24 -6.53 -1.64
C LEU A 163 6.28 -7.63 -1.87
N LEU A 164 6.07 -8.50 -2.87
CA LEU A 164 7.09 -9.48 -3.28
C LEU A 164 8.38 -8.83 -3.80
N GLY A 165 8.24 -7.72 -4.53
CA GLY A 165 9.37 -6.92 -4.97
C GLY A 165 10.12 -6.30 -3.80
N ASP A 166 9.41 -5.74 -2.83
CA ASP A 166 9.96 -5.11 -1.63
C ASP A 166 10.73 -6.15 -0.78
N LEU A 167 10.15 -7.34 -0.55
CA LEU A 167 10.80 -8.45 0.16
C LEU A 167 12.04 -8.97 -0.58
N ALA A 168 11.98 -9.09 -1.92
CA ALA A 168 13.13 -9.48 -2.71
C ALA A 168 14.26 -8.45 -2.63
N LEU A 169 13.94 -7.17 -2.62
CA LEU A 169 14.92 -6.10 -2.47
C LEU A 169 15.54 -6.08 -1.07
N ALA A 170 14.75 -6.32 -0.02
CA ALA A 170 15.20 -6.44 1.35
C ALA A 170 16.13 -7.66 1.56
N SER A 171 15.91 -8.76 0.81
CA SER A 171 16.81 -9.93 0.80
C SER A 171 17.98 -9.81 -0.18
N ASN A 172 18.32 -8.61 -0.66
CA ASN A 172 19.38 -8.34 -1.63
C ASN A 172 19.22 -9.04 -3.00
N ASN A 173 18.02 -9.54 -3.34
CA ASN A 173 17.74 -10.16 -4.63
C ASN A 173 17.18 -9.13 -5.62
N SER A 174 18.05 -8.22 -6.08
CA SER A 174 17.69 -7.12 -6.99
C SER A 174 17.11 -7.60 -8.32
N GLU A 175 17.57 -8.73 -8.85
CA GLU A 175 17.03 -9.28 -10.11
C GLU A 175 15.59 -9.74 -9.96
N GLN A 176 15.26 -10.38 -8.86
CA GLN A 176 13.90 -10.82 -8.58
C GLN A 176 12.98 -9.64 -8.29
N ALA A 177 13.48 -8.62 -7.54
CA ALA A 177 12.74 -7.38 -7.31
C ALA A 177 12.36 -6.70 -8.63
N LEU A 178 13.32 -6.56 -9.57
CA LEU A 178 13.05 -6.00 -10.91
C LEU A 178 11.97 -6.76 -11.65
N LYS A 179 11.94 -8.10 -11.59
CA LYS A 179 10.90 -8.91 -12.24
C LYS A 179 9.51 -8.62 -11.66
N TYR A 180 9.40 -8.54 -10.34
CA TYR A 180 8.14 -8.22 -9.68
C TYR A 180 7.68 -6.79 -10.03
N TYR A 181 8.53 -5.77 -9.87
CA TYR A 181 8.17 -4.39 -10.20
C TYR A 181 7.83 -4.20 -11.68
N LYS A 182 8.52 -4.89 -12.59
CA LYS A 182 8.19 -4.86 -14.01
C LYS A 182 6.80 -5.42 -14.31
N SER A 183 6.32 -6.40 -13.53
CA SER A 183 4.97 -6.94 -13.70
C SER A 183 3.87 -5.91 -13.40
N LEU A 184 4.16 -4.91 -12.56
CA LEU A 184 3.23 -3.83 -12.21
C LEU A 184 3.01 -2.84 -13.38
N GLU A 185 3.86 -2.85 -14.41
CA GLU A 185 3.65 -2.03 -15.64
C GLU A 185 2.38 -2.45 -16.40
N ASN A 186 1.85 -3.65 -16.12
CA ASN A 186 0.59 -4.15 -16.66
C ASN A 186 -0.64 -3.77 -15.82
N ALA A 187 -0.47 -3.07 -14.71
CA ALA A 187 -1.58 -2.64 -13.87
C ALA A 187 -2.52 -1.67 -14.62
N PRO A 188 -3.83 -1.67 -14.31
CA PRO A 188 -4.80 -0.81 -15.00
C PRO A 188 -4.67 0.67 -14.60
N ALA A 189 -4.26 0.96 -13.36
CA ALA A 189 -4.07 2.31 -12.85
C ALA A 189 -2.73 2.89 -13.30
N GLU A 190 -2.76 4.11 -13.83
CA GLU A 190 -1.53 4.77 -14.32
C GLU A 190 -0.55 5.06 -13.19
N ALA A 191 -1.06 5.43 -12.02
CA ALA A 191 -0.23 5.69 -10.84
C ALA A 191 0.59 4.46 -10.44
N THR A 192 0.01 3.25 -10.50
CA THR A 192 0.73 1.99 -10.23
C THR A 192 1.85 1.74 -11.24
N LYS A 193 1.64 2.07 -12.53
CA LYS A 193 2.70 1.95 -13.56
C LYS A 193 3.85 2.93 -13.32
N ILE A 194 3.51 4.14 -12.87
CA ILE A 194 4.53 5.16 -12.55
C ILE A 194 5.30 4.76 -11.30
N GLU A 195 4.61 4.23 -10.28
CA GLU A 195 5.23 3.68 -9.07
C GLU A 195 6.17 2.51 -9.41
N ALA A 196 5.73 1.60 -10.29
CA ALA A 196 6.58 0.51 -10.79
C ALA A 196 7.90 1.01 -11.37
N ARG A 197 7.86 2.09 -12.17
CA ARG A 197 9.06 2.70 -12.76
C ARG A 197 9.94 3.35 -11.69
N TYR A 198 9.34 4.02 -10.71
CA TYR A 198 10.07 4.57 -9.57
C TYR A 198 10.82 3.45 -8.80
N LEU A 199 10.13 2.36 -8.48
CA LEU A 199 10.70 1.20 -7.78
C LEU A 199 11.82 0.53 -8.60
N GLN A 200 11.68 0.40 -9.91
CA GLN A 200 12.77 -0.06 -10.80
C GLN A 200 13.98 0.88 -10.73
N GLY A 201 13.77 2.18 -10.72
CA GLY A 201 14.82 3.17 -10.52
C GLY A 201 15.56 2.98 -9.19
N LEU A 202 14.85 2.69 -8.09
CA LEU A 202 15.47 2.38 -6.79
C LEU A 202 16.35 1.12 -6.85
N VAL A 203 15.89 0.07 -7.54
CA VAL A 203 16.71 -1.14 -7.73
C VAL A 203 17.98 -0.83 -8.54
N GLN A 204 17.87 0.01 -9.57
CA GLN A 204 19.03 0.43 -10.37
C GLN A 204 20.03 1.23 -9.53
N LEU A 205 19.57 2.08 -8.60
CA LEU A 205 20.45 2.74 -7.63
C LEU A 205 21.21 1.72 -6.76
N LYS A 206 20.50 0.72 -6.25
CA LYS A 206 21.14 -0.35 -5.44
C LYS A 206 22.18 -1.12 -6.24
N LEU A 207 21.97 -1.30 -7.55
CA LEU A 207 22.92 -1.92 -8.49
C LEU A 207 24.01 -0.94 -8.99
N LYS A 208 24.04 0.31 -8.49
CA LYS A 208 24.94 1.39 -8.90
C LYS A 208 24.86 1.72 -10.41
N GLN A 209 23.69 1.51 -11.02
CA GLN A 209 23.40 1.81 -12.41
C GLN A 209 22.84 3.23 -12.56
N GLY A 210 23.61 4.25 -12.17
CA GLY A 210 23.18 5.65 -12.13
C GLY A 210 22.53 6.14 -13.40
N PRO A 211 23.12 5.96 -14.63
CA PRO A 211 22.50 6.41 -15.87
C PRO A 211 21.11 5.81 -16.13
N ALA A 212 20.92 4.52 -15.85
CA ALA A 212 19.63 3.85 -16.02
C ALA A 212 18.58 4.39 -15.04
N ALA A 213 18.98 4.59 -13.77
CA ALA A 213 18.12 5.18 -12.74
C ALA A 213 17.68 6.60 -13.13
N VAL A 214 18.59 7.46 -13.60
CA VAL A 214 18.27 8.81 -14.10
C VAL A 214 17.24 8.76 -15.22
N ALA A 215 17.41 7.85 -16.19
CA ALA A 215 16.50 7.73 -17.31
C ALA A 215 15.07 7.36 -16.89
N ASP A 216 14.90 6.50 -15.86
CA ASP A 216 13.58 6.16 -15.35
C ASP A 216 12.98 7.28 -14.50
N PHE A 217 13.76 7.94 -13.67
CA PHE A 217 13.27 9.11 -12.91
C PHE A 217 12.89 10.27 -13.83
N ASP A 218 13.66 10.55 -14.89
CA ASP A 218 13.35 11.63 -15.84
C ASP A 218 12.04 11.38 -16.60
N LYS A 219 11.70 10.12 -16.91
CA LYS A 219 10.39 9.79 -17.49
C LYS A 219 9.24 10.16 -16.53
N ILE A 220 9.42 9.94 -15.21
CA ILE A 220 8.42 10.31 -14.20
C ILE A 220 8.32 11.83 -14.06
N LEU A 221 9.47 12.52 -14.03
CA LEU A 221 9.54 13.97 -13.90
C LEU A 221 8.94 14.69 -15.13
N GLY A 222 8.99 14.08 -16.30
CA GLY A 222 8.40 14.60 -17.55
C GLY A 222 6.87 14.52 -17.64
N LEU A 223 6.21 13.85 -16.68
CA LEU A 223 4.75 13.73 -16.68
C LEU A 223 4.08 15.06 -16.30
N LYS A 224 3.01 15.40 -17.04
CA LYS A 224 2.24 16.64 -16.81
C LYS A 224 1.08 16.48 -15.83
N SER A 225 0.91 15.29 -15.26
CA SER A 225 -0.17 15.03 -14.29
C SER A 225 0.03 15.79 -13.00
N GLN A 226 -1.07 16.26 -12.41
CA GLN A 226 -1.10 17.02 -11.15
C GLN A 226 -1.85 16.26 -10.04
N THR A 227 -2.09 14.96 -10.20
CA THR A 227 -2.69 14.18 -9.11
C THR A 227 -1.70 14.09 -7.95
N THR A 228 -2.20 14.15 -6.73
CA THR A 228 -1.38 14.09 -5.50
C THR A 228 -0.40 12.92 -5.51
N GLN A 229 -0.86 11.75 -5.97
CA GLN A 229 -0.03 10.56 -6.04
C GLN A 229 1.13 10.69 -7.04
N ILE A 230 0.89 11.27 -8.22
CA ILE A 230 1.94 11.45 -9.23
C ILE A 230 2.91 12.56 -8.80
N VAL A 231 2.42 13.66 -8.22
CA VAL A 231 3.28 14.72 -7.67
C VAL A 231 4.20 14.15 -6.58
N ARG A 232 3.66 13.29 -5.71
CA ARG A 232 4.45 12.60 -4.69
C ARG A 232 5.55 11.72 -5.32
N LEU A 233 5.24 10.91 -6.33
CA LEU A 233 6.22 10.09 -7.04
C LEU A 233 7.26 10.93 -7.78
N GLN A 234 6.90 12.11 -8.29
CA GLN A 234 7.85 13.06 -8.86
C GLN A 234 8.83 13.59 -7.81
N THR A 235 8.36 13.92 -6.61
CA THR A 235 9.25 14.36 -5.52
C THR A 235 10.21 13.26 -5.09
N LEU A 236 9.71 12.03 -4.92
CA LEU A 236 10.54 10.85 -4.65
C LEU A 236 11.55 10.58 -5.78
N SER A 237 11.14 10.76 -7.04
CA SER A 237 12.01 10.60 -8.20
C SER A 237 13.09 11.67 -8.27
N LYS A 238 12.83 12.92 -7.83
CA LYS A 238 13.87 13.95 -7.69
C LYS A 238 14.94 13.51 -6.67
N ALA A 239 14.52 12.99 -5.50
CA ALA A 239 15.45 12.47 -4.51
C ALA A 239 16.27 11.27 -5.06
N GLY A 240 15.62 10.32 -5.73
CA GLY A 240 16.30 9.21 -6.40
C GLY A 240 17.29 9.69 -7.48
N LYS A 241 16.92 10.70 -8.27
CA LYS A 241 17.81 11.30 -9.28
C LYS A 241 19.04 11.95 -8.64
N ALA A 242 18.90 12.60 -7.48
CA ALA A 242 20.05 13.14 -6.77
C ALA A 242 21.03 12.04 -6.35
N VAL A 243 20.54 10.91 -5.83
CA VAL A 243 21.39 9.73 -5.54
C VAL A 243 22.07 9.22 -6.81
N ALA A 244 21.33 9.12 -7.93
CA ALA A 244 21.89 8.65 -9.19
C ALA A 244 23.00 9.59 -9.73
N LEU A 245 22.83 10.90 -9.59
CA LEU A 245 23.85 11.90 -9.94
C LEU A 245 25.10 11.77 -9.04
N ALA A 246 24.90 11.57 -7.74
CA ALA A 246 26.00 11.32 -6.79
C ALA A 246 26.81 10.06 -7.17
N ILE A 247 26.12 8.95 -7.52
CA ILE A 247 26.77 7.72 -7.99
C ILE A 247 27.62 7.96 -9.25
N GLN A 248 27.23 8.93 -10.10
CA GLN A 248 27.96 9.31 -11.31
C GLN A 248 29.11 10.30 -11.05
N GLY A 249 29.34 10.71 -9.82
CA GLY A 249 30.34 11.72 -9.44
C GLY A 249 29.89 13.18 -9.66
N ASN A 250 28.62 13.40 -9.98
CA ASN A 250 28.05 14.73 -10.18
C ASN A 250 27.53 15.34 -8.85
N GLY A 251 28.41 15.38 -7.83
CA GLY A 251 28.07 15.75 -6.46
C GLY A 251 27.45 17.14 -6.32
N GLU A 252 27.96 18.15 -7.04
CA GLU A 252 27.43 19.53 -7.01
C GLU A 252 25.99 19.61 -7.51
N GLN A 253 25.68 18.92 -8.62
CA GLN A 253 24.31 18.88 -9.15
C GLN A 253 23.37 18.12 -8.23
N ALA A 254 23.83 17.01 -7.65
CA ALA A 254 23.06 16.26 -6.66
C ALA A 254 22.78 17.11 -5.42
N ASN A 255 23.77 17.85 -4.93
CA ASN A 255 23.67 18.72 -3.77
C ASN A 255 22.67 19.86 -4.02
N ALA A 256 22.77 20.58 -5.13
CA ALA A 256 21.83 21.65 -5.49
C ALA A 256 20.37 21.14 -5.58
N LEU A 257 20.17 19.92 -6.11
CA LEU A 257 18.85 19.31 -6.17
C LEU A 257 18.31 18.98 -4.77
N THR A 258 19.16 18.44 -3.88
CA THR A 258 18.74 18.14 -2.50
C THR A 258 18.52 19.40 -1.67
N ASP A 259 19.27 20.51 -1.89
CA ASP A 259 19.01 21.80 -1.24
C ASP A 259 17.61 22.32 -1.56
N THR A 260 17.22 22.24 -2.83
CA THR A 260 15.85 22.61 -3.26
C THR A 260 14.80 21.72 -2.59
N LEU A 261 15.01 20.41 -2.56
CA LEU A 261 14.07 19.47 -1.96
C LEU A 261 13.92 19.68 -0.44
N ILE A 262 15.03 19.99 0.27
CA ILE A 262 14.99 20.26 1.71
C ILE A 262 14.26 21.59 2.00
N ALA A 263 14.43 22.60 1.16
CA ALA A 263 13.73 23.89 1.32
C ALA A 263 12.20 23.77 1.15
N GLU A 264 11.75 22.81 0.34
CA GLU A 264 10.32 22.55 0.06
C GLU A 264 9.73 21.42 0.91
N LEU A 265 10.54 20.78 1.78
CA LEU A 265 10.16 19.57 2.50
C LEU A 265 9.02 19.80 3.49
N ASN A 266 7.96 19.00 3.39
CA ASN A 266 7.03 18.77 4.49
C ASN A 266 7.53 17.58 5.34
N PRO A 267 8.01 17.82 6.57
CA PRO A 267 8.57 16.76 7.43
C PRO A 267 7.53 15.74 7.91
N GLU A 268 6.23 15.99 7.73
CA GLU A 268 5.16 15.04 8.05
C GLU A 268 5.11 13.89 7.05
N ASP A 269 5.58 14.08 5.81
CA ASP A 269 5.76 12.97 4.85
C ASP A 269 7.10 12.27 5.13
N VAL A 270 7.05 11.33 6.05
CA VAL A 270 8.22 10.60 6.56
C VAL A 270 9.00 9.89 5.47
N GLU A 271 8.34 9.30 4.47
CA GLU A 271 9.03 8.61 3.38
C GLU A 271 9.79 9.61 2.50
N ILE A 272 9.15 10.70 2.08
CA ILE A 272 9.80 11.74 1.29
C ILE A 272 10.98 12.32 2.06
N ALA A 273 10.80 12.65 3.34
CA ALA A 273 11.86 13.18 4.18
C ALA A 273 13.07 12.25 4.29
N ALA A 274 12.84 10.97 4.60
CA ALA A 274 13.90 9.97 4.68
C ALA A 274 14.69 9.84 3.37
N ARG A 275 13.98 9.79 2.24
CA ARG A 275 14.62 9.73 0.91
C ARG A 275 15.44 10.97 0.58
N ILE A 276 14.94 12.16 0.90
CA ILE A 276 15.66 13.43 0.65
C ILE A 276 16.93 13.49 1.48
N TYR A 277 16.88 13.14 2.78
CA TYR A 277 18.07 13.18 3.62
C TYR A 277 19.09 12.09 3.25
N ASN A 278 18.67 10.91 2.83
CA ASN A 278 19.57 9.92 2.26
C ASN A 278 20.21 10.41 0.96
N ALA A 279 19.45 11.06 0.08
CA ALA A 279 19.99 11.66 -1.13
C ALA A 279 21.00 12.78 -0.82
N ARG A 280 20.73 13.60 0.22
CA ARG A 280 21.67 14.61 0.71
C ARG A 280 22.97 13.96 1.19
N GLY A 281 22.88 12.87 1.97
CA GLY A 281 24.04 12.11 2.41
C GLY A 281 24.87 11.61 1.25
N ALA A 282 24.26 11.00 0.24
CA ALA A 282 24.93 10.54 -0.97
C ALA A 282 25.60 11.71 -1.75
N SER A 283 24.95 12.87 -1.81
CA SER A 283 25.50 14.07 -2.47
C SER A 283 26.74 14.59 -1.75
N CYS A 284 26.70 14.67 -0.41
CA CYS A 284 27.85 15.05 0.40
C CYS A 284 29.01 14.06 0.25
N GLU A 285 28.73 12.75 0.21
CA GLU A 285 29.78 11.75 -0.05
C GLU A 285 30.44 11.92 -1.41
N ALA A 286 29.68 12.25 -2.44
CA ALA A 286 30.22 12.51 -3.79
C ALA A 286 31.11 13.79 -3.83
N LEU A 287 30.97 14.68 -2.86
CA LEU A 287 31.78 15.89 -2.68
C LEU A 287 32.93 15.68 -1.66
N ASP A 288 33.10 14.49 -1.13
CA ASP A 288 34.03 14.14 -0.01
C ASP A 288 33.75 14.93 1.30
N ASP A 289 32.51 15.46 1.43
CA ASP A 289 32.04 16.08 2.67
C ASP A 289 31.51 14.97 3.61
N ILE A 290 32.41 14.34 4.33
CA ILE A 290 32.08 13.19 5.18
C ILE A 290 31.23 13.57 6.39
N GLU A 291 31.49 14.74 6.98
CA GLU A 291 30.74 15.22 8.14
C GLU A 291 29.31 15.61 7.72
N GLY A 292 29.16 16.32 6.60
CA GLY A 292 27.85 16.63 6.02
C GLY A 292 27.05 15.37 5.66
N ALA A 293 27.71 14.34 5.10
CA ALA A 293 27.08 13.04 4.82
C ALA A 293 26.56 12.36 6.09
N ILE A 294 27.40 12.29 7.14
CA ILE A 294 27.02 11.73 8.44
C ILE A 294 25.81 12.48 9.01
N MET A 295 25.82 13.81 8.99
CA MET A 295 24.71 14.61 9.50
C MET A 295 23.40 14.33 8.73
N ALA A 296 23.47 14.21 7.42
CA ALA A 296 22.30 13.89 6.61
C ALA A 296 21.73 12.50 6.92
N TYR A 297 22.57 11.46 6.99
CA TYR A 297 22.12 10.11 7.36
C TYR A 297 21.62 10.02 8.81
N LEU A 298 22.18 10.83 9.73
CA LEU A 298 21.66 10.93 11.09
C LEU A 298 20.23 11.54 11.13
N HIS A 299 19.87 12.44 10.24
CA HIS A 299 18.49 12.91 10.15
C HIS A 299 17.55 11.76 9.81
N THR A 300 17.87 10.91 8.83
CA THR A 300 17.07 9.73 8.52
C THR A 300 17.00 8.78 9.72
N HIS A 301 18.13 8.47 10.33
CA HIS A 301 18.21 7.54 11.44
C HIS A 301 17.40 7.99 12.67
N LEU A 302 17.50 9.27 13.05
CA LEU A 302 16.91 9.78 14.30
C LEU A 302 15.47 10.24 14.12
N MET A 303 15.12 10.84 12.97
CA MET A 303 13.83 11.48 12.76
C MET A 303 12.86 10.66 11.93
N PHE A 304 13.36 9.81 11.03
CA PHE A 304 12.56 9.11 10.01
C PHE A 304 12.76 7.60 10.00
N SER A 305 13.11 7.02 11.16
CA SER A 305 13.42 5.58 11.31
C SER A 305 12.22 4.64 11.10
N VAL A 306 11.01 5.18 10.96
CA VAL A 306 9.81 4.39 10.65
C VAL A 306 9.71 3.99 9.18
N GLN A 307 10.60 4.53 8.31
CA GLN A 307 10.74 4.10 6.92
C GLN A 307 11.86 3.05 6.81
N PRO A 308 11.55 1.73 6.77
CA PRO A 308 12.53 0.68 7.06
C PRO A 308 13.72 0.63 6.11
N ASP A 309 13.47 0.70 4.80
CA ASP A 309 14.52 0.57 3.77
C ASP A 309 15.44 1.81 3.74
N ALA A 310 14.88 3.01 3.88
CA ALA A 310 15.67 4.24 3.97
C ALA A 310 16.48 4.29 5.27
N HIS A 311 15.92 3.84 6.39
CA HIS A 311 16.63 3.75 7.66
C HIS A 311 17.76 2.73 7.63
N ALA A 312 17.54 1.55 7.04
CA ALA A 312 18.58 0.54 6.87
C ALA A 312 19.74 1.06 5.99
N GLU A 313 19.42 1.77 4.89
CA GLU A 313 20.45 2.40 4.06
C GLU A 313 21.24 3.46 4.84
N ALA A 314 20.57 4.33 5.60
CA ALA A 314 21.24 5.32 6.44
C ALA A 314 22.18 4.68 7.45
N LEU A 315 21.73 3.65 8.17
CA LEU A 315 22.57 2.90 9.12
C LEU A 315 23.78 2.27 8.43
N LYS A 316 23.60 1.65 7.27
CA LYS A 316 24.68 1.07 6.48
C LYS A 316 25.74 2.11 6.11
N ARG A 317 25.33 3.30 5.65
CA ARG A 317 26.25 4.39 5.32
C ARG A 317 26.93 4.93 6.57
N LEU A 318 26.25 5.07 7.69
CA LEU A 318 26.84 5.47 8.97
C LEU A 318 27.90 4.48 9.46
N VAL A 319 27.72 3.17 9.26
CA VAL A 319 28.73 2.13 9.55
C VAL A 319 30.02 2.38 8.75
N GLU A 320 29.91 2.80 7.49
CA GLU A 320 31.04 3.05 6.59
C GLU A 320 31.72 4.40 6.86
N LEU A 321 30.96 5.44 7.26
CA LEU A 321 31.46 6.80 7.38
C LEU A 321 32.05 7.14 8.76
N TRP A 322 31.48 6.63 9.86
CA TRP A 322 31.97 6.94 11.20
C TRP A 322 33.46 6.67 11.41
N PRO A 323 34.05 5.57 10.90
CA PRO A 323 35.52 5.34 11.02
C PRO A 323 36.36 6.40 10.31
N ARG A 324 35.81 7.01 9.20
CA ARG A 324 36.56 8.04 8.45
C ARG A 324 36.75 9.34 9.24
N VAL A 325 35.89 9.58 10.26
CA VAL A 325 36.02 10.72 11.18
C VAL A 325 36.52 10.31 12.58
N GLY A 326 37.16 9.15 12.67
CA GLY A 326 37.79 8.66 13.90
C GLY A 326 36.83 8.21 15.01
N LYS A 327 35.62 7.77 14.66
CA LYS A 327 34.58 7.35 15.61
C LYS A 327 34.08 5.90 15.36
N PRO A 328 34.98 4.90 15.44
CA PRO A 328 34.64 3.51 15.14
C PRO A 328 33.62 2.90 16.11
N GLU A 329 33.50 3.40 17.33
CA GLU A 329 32.51 2.98 18.32
C GLU A 329 31.08 3.29 17.87
N ARG A 330 30.87 4.44 17.19
CA ARG A 330 29.55 4.79 16.60
C ARG A 330 29.23 3.90 15.40
N ALA A 331 30.22 3.51 14.62
CA ALA A 331 30.03 2.54 13.54
C ALA A 331 29.60 1.17 14.09
N ALA A 332 30.18 0.73 15.23
CA ALA A 332 29.80 -0.52 15.88
C ALA A 332 28.34 -0.48 16.37
N GLN A 333 27.88 0.64 16.95
CA GLN A 333 26.50 0.85 17.36
C GLN A 333 25.53 0.80 16.17
N ALA A 334 25.84 1.55 15.10
CA ALA A 334 25.02 1.54 13.89
C ALA A 334 24.95 0.15 13.24
N ARG A 335 26.06 -0.61 13.26
CA ARG A 335 26.10 -1.99 12.76
C ARG A 335 25.24 -2.93 13.61
N GLN A 336 25.30 -2.81 14.92
CA GLN A 336 24.47 -3.61 15.83
C GLN A 336 23.00 -3.36 15.58
N GLU A 337 22.58 -2.10 15.43
CA GLU A 337 21.19 -1.76 15.13
C GLU A 337 20.76 -2.26 13.74
N LEU A 338 21.61 -2.07 12.71
CA LEU A 338 21.35 -2.59 11.37
C LEU A 338 21.10 -4.10 11.39
N GLN A 339 21.98 -4.86 12.05
CA GLN A 339 21.87 -6.32 12.14
C GLN A 339 20.67 -6.78 12.95
N SER A 340 20.30 -6.05 14.02
CA SER A 340 19.19 -6.44 14.87
C SER A 340 17.84 -6.14 14.24
N ARG A 341 17.70 -5.02 13.53
CA ARG A 341 16.42 -4.59 12.91
C ARG A 341 16.26 -5.10 11.48
N TYR A 342 17.36 -5.22 10.73
CA TYR A 342 17.35 -5.52 9.30
C TYR A 342 18.35 -6.62 8.95
N PRO A 343 18.16 -7.86 9.42
CA PRO A 343 19.15 -8.94 9.27
C PRO A 343 19.43 -9.35 7.81
N GLY A 344 18.60 -8.90 6.86
CA GLY A 344 18.78 -9.14 5.42
C GLY A 344 19.52 -8.03 4.66
N PHE A 345 19.93 -6.94 5.35
CA PHE A 345 20.54 -5.77 4.72
C PHE A 345 22.05 -5.81 4.66
#